data_cf69b329114a4b6ce0abe67f6e8d4a38
#
_entry.id   cf69b329114a4b6ce0abe67f6e8d4a38
#
_cell.length_a   1.000
_cell.length_b   1.000
_cell.length_c   1.000
_cell.angle_alpha   90.00
_cell.angle_beta   90.00
_cell.angle_gamma   90.00
#
_symmetry.space_group_name_H-M   'P 1'
#
loop_
_entity.id
_entity.type
_entity.pdbx_description
1 polymer ?
#
loop_
_entity_poly.entity_id
_entity_poly.type
_entity_poly.pdbx_seq_one_letter_code
_entity_poly.pdbx_strand_id
1 'polypeptide(L)'
;MRGSISAASLRLGRVDKGEVQIATSASGEVVPAFEEIITSPVQARLIAVLKHAGDSVHRGEPLLELDLQSVRTEFEKLQDELRMKQTQLHRQEVQLRGELNAKRRELKVKAMQNDRRRAELQSERYLDSIGAGTTDKVREIELANRVAALEYEGMVENLRDREATAAAEQATARLEIEIFRKTLEEKRRQLDDARIASPRDGVLTFVLSEVGTLIGAGSQVATVSDPKHFRIQADIADDYAQRLSVGAKAVVNLDGRRIEGTVTNITPAAKNGVVRFYVGLSADETYALRSGLKVSVYVLTALRNECVRIPFGNYYHGEGLYEMYVRRGSTLVRREVRLGGSGESFVEVMSGLEPGEEVVLQTLDAAFRNSKKIKLKD
;
A
#
# COMPACT_ATOMS: atom_id res chain seq x y z
N MET A 1 -43.87 -10.46 55.84
CA MET A 1 -42.66 -10.59 56.70
C MET A 1 -41.66 -9.53 56.26
N ARG A 2 -41.24 -8.64 57.15
CA ARG A 2 -40.18 -7.66 56.84
C ARG A 2 -38.84 -8.37 57.04
N GLY A 3 -38.23 -8.81 55.93
CA GLY A 3 -36.93 -9.45 55.99
C GLY A 3 -35.89 -8.46 56.52
N SER A 4 -35.00 -8.92 57.38
CA SER A 4 -33.80 -8.19 57.81
C SER A 4 -32.57 -8.84 57.23
N ILE A 5 -31.58 -8.05 56.77
CA ILE A 5 -30.29 -8.52 56.25
C ILE A 5 -29.21 -8.14 57.26
N SER A 6 -28.25 -9.02 57.52
CA SER A 6 -27.09 -8.69 58.35
C SER A 6 -26.19 -7.66 57.64
N ALA A 7 -25.81 -6.61 58.36
CA ALA A 7 -24.91 -5.58 57.83
C ALA A 7 -23.55 -6.16 57.41
N ALA A 8 -23.07 -7.20 58.10
CA ALA A 8 -21.80 -7.88 57.80
C ALA A 8 -21.77 -8.64 56.45
N SER A 9 -22.95 -8.97 55.90
CA SER A 9 -23.07 -9.70 54.61
C SER A 9 -23.12 -8.75 53.41
N LEU A 10 -23.11 -7.43 53.62
CA LEU A 10 -23.25 -6.44 52.57
C LEU A 10 -21.92 -5.78 52.24
N ARG A 11 -21.63 -5.71 50.95
CA ARG A 11 -20.56 -4.87 50.42
C ARG A 11 -21.06 -3.47 50.27
N LEU A 12 -20.68 -2.58 51.18
CA LEU A 12 -21.04 -1.19 51.15
C LEU A 12 -19.91 -0.36 50.48
N GLY A 13 -20.26 0.56 49.61
CA GLY A 13 -19.36 1.55 49.03
C GLY A 13 -19.76 2.95 49.42
N ARG A 14 -18.79 3.78 49.71
CA ARG A 14 -19.03 5.20 49.99
C ARG A 14 -19.08 5.99 48.72
N VAL A 15 -20.06 6.85 48.58
CA VAL A 15 -20.17 7.84 47.50
C VAL A 15 -19.23 9.00 47.83
N ASP A 16 -18.31 9.29 46.92
CA ASP A 16 -17.40 10.43 47.08
C ASP A 16 -17.37 11.29 45.79
N LYS A 17 -16.63 12.39 45.84
CA LYS A 17 -16.30 13.18 44.63
C LYS A 17 -14.86 12.91 44.26
N GLY A 18 -14.63 12.71 42.99
CA GLY A 18 -13.27 12.51 42.49
C GLY A 18 -13.23 12.30 40.97
N GLU A 19 -12.07 11.99 40.53
CA GLU A 19 -11.83 11.71 39.12
C GLU A 19 -12.31 10.31 38.74
N VAL A 20 -12.98 10.17 37.60
CA VAL A 20 -13.29 8.89 36.95
C VAL A 20 -12.68 8.87 35.57
N GLN A 21 -11.79 7.93 35.37
CA GLN A 21 -11.19 7.65 34.04
C GLN A 21 -12.09 6.65 33.33
N ILE A 22 -12.93 7.14 32.43
CA ILE A 22 -13.83 6.29 31.68
C ILE A 22 -13.01 5.55 30.62
N ALA A 23 -12.97 4.22 30.74
CA ALA A 23 -12.29 3.36 29.82
C ALA A 23 -13.28 2.45 29.09
N THR A 24 -13.09 2.29 27.80
CA THR A 24 -13.84 1.33 26.98
C THR A 24 -12.98 0.11 26.73
N SER A 25 -13.54 -1.08 27.00
CA SER A 25 -12.84 -2.32 26.75
C SER A 25 -12.95 -2.76 25.29
N ALA A 26 -11.87 -3.26 24.75
CA ALA A 26 -11.79 -3.85 23.41
C ALA A 26 -11.02 -5.18 23.47
N SER A 27 -11.31 -6.06 22.53
CA SER A 27 -10.54 -7.30 22.34
C SER A 27 -9.40 -7.02 21.38
N GLY A 28 -8.19 -7.40 21.75
CA GLY A 28 -7.00 -7.16 20.94
C GLY A 28 -6.14 -8.40 20.74
N GLU A 29 -5.24 -8.30 19.78
CA GLU A 29 -4.24 -9.32 19.46
C GLU A 29 -2.90 -8.63 19.23
N VAL A 30 -1.82 -9.24 19.72
CA VAL A 30 -0.46 -8.78 19.47
C VAL A 30 -0.08 -9.12 18.04
N VAL A 31 0.26 -8.11 17.24
CA VAL A 31 0.74 -8.28 15.87
C VAL A 31 2.10 -7.61 15.70
N PRO A 32 2.95 -8.09 14.80
CA PRO A 32 4.20 -7.41 14.49
C PRO A 32 3.95 -5.98 14.03
N ALA A 33 4.85 -5.06 14.34
CA ALA A 33 4.75 -3.68 13.88
C ALA A 33 4.82 -3.60 12.36
N PHE A 34 5.62 -4.46 11.76
CA PHE A 34 5.79 -4.60 10.32
C PHE A 34 5.73 -6.07 9.92
N GLU A 35 5.02 -6.32 8.85
CA GLU A 35 4.93 -7.60 8.19
C GLU A 35 5.00 -7.38 6.68
N GLU A 36 5.92 -8.08 6.03
CA GLU A 36 6.15 -7.94 4.60
C GLU A 36 5.90 -9.28 3.90
N ILE A 37 4.93 -9.26 3.01
CA ILE A 37 4.53 -10.42 2.22
C ILE A 37 5.40 -10.46 0.97
N ILE A 38 6.11 -11.57 0.77
CA ILE A 38 6.94 -11.82 -0.40
C ILE A 38 6.13 -12.69 -1.36
N THR A 39 5.98 -12.21 -2.59
CA THR A 39 5.25 -12.91 -3.66
C THR A 39 6.20 -13.32 -4.77
N SER A 40 5.86 -14.40 -5.48
CA SER A 40 6.62 -14.79 -6.67
C SER A 40 6.28 -13.88 -7.86
N PRO A 41 7.26 -13.23 -8.52
CA PRO A 41 7.02 -12.39 -9.68
C PRO A 41 6.77 -13.19 -10.97
N VAL A 42 7.05 -14.49 -10.94
CA VAL A 42 6.95 -15.40 -12.10
C VAL A 42 6.25 -16.69 -11.72
N GLN A 43 5.72 -17.36 -12.74
CA GLN A 43 5.26 -18.73 -12.57
C GLN A 43 6.47 -19.68 -12.66
N ALA A 44 6.72 -20.41 -11.57
CA ALA A 44 7.85 -21.34 -11.49
C ALA A 44 7.58 -22.50 -10.51
N ARG A 45 8.34 -23.56 -10.61
CA ARG A 45 8.29 -24.69 -9.67
C ARG A 45 9.27 -24.46 -8.52
N LEU A 46 8.86 -24.77 -7.28
CA LEU A 46 9.74 -24.74 -6.11
C LEU A 46 10.74 -25.91 -6.18
N ILE A 47 12.04 -25.60 -6.19
CA ILE A 47 13.13 -26.60 -6.20
C ILE A 47 13.59 -26.90 -4.77
N ALA A 48 13.83 -25.85 -3.98
CA ALA A 48 14.36 -26.01 -2.62
C ALA A 48 13.84 -24.92 -1.68
N VAL A 49 13.72 -25.29 -0.41
CA VAL A 49 13.43 -24.39 0.71
C VAL A 49 14.73 -24.19 1.48
N LEU A 50 15.25 -22.97 1.48
CA LEU A 50 16.55 -22.66 2.12
C LEU A 50 16.38 -22.21 3.57
N LYS A 51 15.21 -21.64 3.91
CA LYS A 51 14.86 -21.16 5.24
C LYS A 51 13.45 -21.59 5.61
N HIS A 52 13.22 -21.81 6.90
CA HIS A 52 11.94 -22.32 7.43
C HIS A 52 11.25 -21.23 8.28
N ALA A 53 9.95 -21.42 8.51
CA ALA A 53 9.22 -20.55 9.43
C ALA A 53 9.85 -20.63 10.84
N GLY A 54 10.11 -19.46 11.45
CA GLY A 54 10.83 -19.31 12.69
C GLY A 54 12.29 -18.92 12.55
N ASP A 55 12.89 -19.05 11.35
CA ASP A 55 14.29 -18.65 11.13
C ASP A 55 14.45 -17.14 11.09
N SER A 56 15.54 -16.65 11.66
CA SER A 56 15.98 -15.27 11.48
C SER A 56 16.67 -15.12 10.12
N VAL A 57 16.32 -14.06 9.40
CA VAL A 57 16.83 -13.77 8.06
C VAL A 57 17.36 -12.35 7.97
N HIS A 58 18.38 -12.16 7.14
CA HIS A 58 18.97 -10.86 6.82
C HIS A 58 18.49 -10.37 5.45
N ARG A 59 18.56 -9.06 5.27
CA ARG A 59 18.26 -8.44 3.98
C ARG A 59 19.11 -9.04 2.85
N GLY A 60 18.46 -9.49 1.77
CA GLY A 60 19.11 -10.13 0.62
C GLY A 60 19.41 -11.60 0.80
N GLU A 61 19.11 -12.19 1.96
CA GLU A 61 19.32 -13.61 2.21
C GLU A 61 18.30 -14.46 1.44
N PRO A 62 18.73 -15.47 0.65
CA PRO A 62 17.83 -16.28 -0.15
C PRO A 62 16.97 -17.18 0.74
N LEU A 63 15.67 -17.25 0.43
CA LEU A 63 14.66 -17.99 1.19
C LEU A 63 14.24 -19.28 0.49
N LEU A 64 14.02 -19.19 -0.81
CA LEU A 64 13.52 -20.26 -1.67
C LEU A 64 14.30 -20.28 -2.98
N GLU A 65 14.41 -21.44 -3.60
CA GLU A 65 14.97 -21.62 -4.92
C GLU A 65 13.88 -22.09 -5.90
N LEU A 66 13.70 -21.34 -6.99
CA LEU A 66 12.70 -21.61 -8.03
C LEU A 66 13.36 -22.13 -9.29
N ASP A 67 12.67 -23.01 -10.03
CA ASP A 67 13.05 -23.41 -11.37
C ASP A 67 12.79 -22.28 -12.36
N LEU A 68 13.84 -21.57 -12.69
CA LEU A 68 13.81 -20.43 -13.58
C LEU A 68 14.27 -20.75 -15.02
N GLN A 69 14.45 -22.04 -15.36
CA GLN A 69 14.99 -22.44 -16.64
C GLN A 69 14.12 -21.96 -17.82
N SER A 70 12.80 -22.07 -17.71
CA SER A 70 11.87 -21.61 -18.75
C SER A 70 11.92 -20.08 -18.91
N VAL A 71 11.96 -19.34 -17.81
CA VAL A 71 12.03 -17.86 -17.80
C VAL A 71 13.36 -17.39 -18.39
N ARG A 72 14.46 -18.09 -18.07
CA ARG A 72 15.79 -17.80 -18.61
C ARG A 72 15.85 -18.03 -20.12
N THR A 73 15.30 -19.16 -20.58
CA THR A 73 15.22 -19.46 -22.02
C THR A 73 14.39 -18.42 -22.78
N GLU A 74 13.28 -17.95 -22.19
CA GLU A 74 12.48 -16.87 -22.78
C GLU A 74 13.27 -15.55 -22.86
N PHE A 75 14.00 -15.21 -21.83
CA PHE A 75 14.87 -14.02 -21.81
C PHE A 75 15.96 -14.11 -22.90
N GLU A 76 16.62 -15.25 -23.05
CA GLU A 76 17.63 -15.49 -24.06
C GLU A 76 17.05 -15.35 -25.49
N LYS A 77 15.86 -15.90 -25.75
CA LYS A 77 15.15 -15.73 -27.03
C LYS A 77 14.88 -14.26 -27.34
N LEU A 78 14.39 -13.49 -26.36
CA LEU A 78 14.16 -12.05 -26.52
C LEU A 78 15.47 -11.31 -26.80
N GLN A 79 16.57 -11.70 -26.15
CA GLN A 79 17.89 -11.11 -26.40
C GLN A 79 18.37 -11.34 -27.85
N ASP A 80 18.17 -12.56 -28.37
CA ASP A 80 18.52 -12.88 -29.74
C ASP A 80 17.63 -12.16 -30.77
N GLU A 81 16.34 -12.00 -30.46
CA GLU A 81 15.41 -11.22 -31.29
C GLU A 81 15.81 -9.74 -31.34
N LEU A 82 16.22 -9.13 -30.22
CA LEU A 82 16.76 -7.77 -30.20
C LEU A 82 17.98 -7.67 -31.12
N ARG A 83 18.91 -8.64 -31.05
CA ARG A 83 20.09 -8.68 -31.90
C ARG A 83 19.74 -8.80 -33.40
N MET A 84 18.73 -9.61 -33.71
CA MET A 84 18.23 -9.72 -35.10
C MET A 84 17.66 -8.39 -35.59
N LYS A 85 16.83 -7.71 -34.83
CA LYS A 85 16.26 -6.40 -35.18
C LYS A 85 17.34 -5.33 -35.39
N GLN A 86 18.35 -5.31 -34.55
CA GLN A 86 19.49 -4.40 -34.70
C GLN A 86 20.28 -4.66 -36.00
N THR A 87 20.54 -5.92 -36.30
CA THR A 87 21.22 -6.34 -37.51
C THR A 87 20.40 -6.00 -38.75
N GLN A 88 19.09 -6.20 -38.71
CA GLN A 88 18.18 -5.84 -39.81
C GLN A 88 18.17 -4.32 -40.04
N LEU A 89 18.10 -3.50 -39.01
CA LEU A 89 18.22 -2.04 -39.15
C LEU A 89 19.55 -1.64 -39.79
N HIS A 90 20.66 -2.21 -39.32
CA HIS A 90 21.98 -1.91 -39.88
C HIS A 90 22.07 -2.28 -41.38
N ARG A 91 21.54 -3.44 -41.78
CA ARG A 91 21.46 -3.84 -43.19
C ARG A 91 20.65 -2.84 -44.02
N GLN A 92 19.49 -2.42 -43.53
CA GLN A 92 18.64 -1.40 -44.17
C GLN A 92 19.38 -0.08 -44.31
N GLU A 93 20.08 0.40 -43.27
CA GLU A 93 20.88 1.62 -43.34
C GLU A 93 21.99 1.58 -44.38
N VAL A 94 22.69 0.42 -44.51
CA VAL A 94 23.75 0.25 -45.52
C VAL A 94 23.15 0.24 -46.93
N GLN A 95 22.06 -0.48 -47.15
CA GLN A 95 21.38 -0.54 -48.45
C GLN A 95 20.87 0.84 -48.87
N LEU A 96 20.20 1.54 -47.98
CA LEU A 96 19.70 2.91 -48.22
C LEU A 96 20.81 3.90 -48.56
N ARG A 97 21.92 3.83 -47.82
CA ARG A 97 23.11 4.64 -48.12
C ARG A 97 23.61 4.41 -49.55
N GLY A 98 23.61 3.16 -49.96
CA GLY A 98 23.96 2.78 -51.35
C GLY A 98 23.04 3.43 -52.41
N GLU A 99 21.72 3.30 -52.18
CA GLU A 99 20.68 3.89 -53.04
C GLU A 99 20.80 5.42 -53.16
N LEU A 100 20.90 6.09 -52.02
CA LEU A 100 21.02 7.55 -51.95
C LEU A 100 22.31 8.07 -52.65
N ASN A 101 23.41 7.35 -52.45
CA ASN A 101 24.67 7.65 -53.12
C ASN A 101 24.60 7.46 -54.69
N ALA A 102 23.88 6.43 -55.14
CA ALA A 102 23.62 6.26 -56.56
C ALA A 102 22.78 7.40 -57.14
N LYS A 103 21.67 7.75 -56.49
CA LYS A 103 20.83 8.88 -56.89
C LYS A 103 21.58 10.21 -56.89
N ARG A 104 22.41 10.47 -55.89
CA ARG A 104 23.25 11.68 -55.81
C ARG A 104 24.26 11.74 -56.97
N ARG A 105 24.85 10.60 -57.37
CA ARG A 105 25.75 10.55 -58.56
C ARG A 105 24.99 10.86 -59.84
N GLU A 106 23.80 10.26 -60.02
CA GLU A 106 22.93 10.52 -61.17
C GLU A 106 22.54 12.01 -61.26
N LEU A 107 22.14 12.61 -60.14
CA LEU A 107 21.83 14.05 -60.04
C LEU A 107 23.03 14.91 -60.41
N LYS A 108 24.24 14.54 -59.98
CA LYS A 108 25.46 15.25 -60.36
C LYS A 108 25.73 15.20 -61.86
N VAL A 109 25.51 14.06 -62.52
CA VAL A 109 25.63 13.93 -63.97
C VAL A 109 24.61 14.83 -64.68
N LYS A 110 23.34 14.85 -64.22
CA LYS A 110 22.30 15.70 -64.77
C LYS A 110 22.60 17.18 -64.59
N ALA A 111 23.16 17.58 -63.43
CA ALA A 111 23.62 18.96 -63.22
C ALA A 111 24.66 19.39 -64.27
N MET A 112 25.66 18.53 -64.50
CA MET A 112 26.69 18.83 -65.51
C MET A 112 26.11 18.92 -66.95
N GLN A 113 25.14 18.07 -67.28
CA GLN A 113 24.42 18.12 -68.54
C GLN A 113 23.61 19.41 -68.68
N ASN A 114 22.97 19.86 -67.60
CA ASN A 114 22.19 21.11 -67.56
C ASN A 114 23.10 22.32 -67.74
N ASP A 115 24.26 22.34 -67.10
CA ASP A 115 25.24 23.42 -67.23
C ASP A 115 25.77 23.53 -68.67
N ARG A 116 26.04 22.35 -69.30
CA ARG A 116 26.42 22.34 -70.70
C ARG A 116 25.35 22.94 -71.62
N ARG A 117 24.05 22.56 -71.41
CA ARG A 117 22.95 23.08 -72.20
C ARG A 117 22.75 24.61 -71.99
N ARG A 118 22.97 25.10 -70.79
CA ARG A 118 22.95 26.55 -70.50
C ARG A 118 24.04 27.30 -71.28
N ALA A 119 25.25 26.73 -71.32
CA ALA A 119 26.36 27.32 -72.09
C ALA A 119 26.06 27.33 -73.61
N GLU A 120 25.45 26.24 -74.11
CA GLU A 120 25.01 26.13 -75.51
C GLU A 120 23.95 27.26 -75.84
N LEU A 121 22.95 27.46 -74.98
CA LEU A 121 21.97 28.51 -75.13
C LEU A 121 22.61 29.88 -75.14
N GLN A 122 23.57 30.13 -74.25
CA GLN A 122 24.33 31.38 -74.26
C GLN A 122 25.05 31.59 -75.53
N SER A 123 25.72 30.58 -76.11
CA SER A 123 26.42 30.67 -77.36
C SER A 123 25.48 30.98 -78.54
N GLU A 124 24.33 30.30 -78.62
CA GLU A 124 23.33 30.54 -79.69
C GLU A 124 22.68 31.92 -79.59
N ARG A 125 22.37 32.39 -78.38
CA ARG A 125 21.90 33.79 -78.18
C ARG A 125 22.93 34.83 -78.65
N TYR A 126 24.22 34.57 -78.42
CA TYR A 126 25.28 35.42 -78.92
C TYR A 126 25.37 35.40 -80.44
N LEU A 127 25.31 34.24 -81.10
CA LEU A 127 25.30 34.06 -82.53
C LEU A 127 24.09 34.78 -83.19
N ASP A 128 22.90 34.62 -82.60
CA ASP A 128 21.67 35.34 -83.04
C ASP A 128 21.84 36.87 -82.94
N SER A 129 22.43 37.36 -81.85
CA SER A 129 22.68 38.81 -81.64
C SER A 129 23.59 39.46 -82.63
N ILE A 130 24.54 38.73 -83.27
CA ILE A 130 25.43 39.16 -84.26
C ILE A 130 24.97 38.85 -85.73
N GLY A 131 23.73 38.32 -85.86
CA GLY A 131 23.14 37.93 -87.16
C GLY A 131 23.69 36.64 -87.77
N ALA A 132 24.46 35.84 -87.04
CA ALA A 132 25.04 34.56 -87.48
C ALA A 132 24.19 33.32 -87.05
N GLY A 133 23.08 33.55 -86.31
CA GLY A 133 22.11 32.55 -85.87
C GLY A 133 20.70 32.83 -86.35
N THR A 134 19.74 31.97 -85.93
CA THR A 134 18.31 32.16 -86.18
C THR A 134 17.51 32.14 -84.89
N THR A 135 16.54 33.07 -84.78
CA THR A 135 15.68 33.21 -83.60
C THR A 135 14.89 31.94 -83.28
N ASP A 136 14.54 31.18 -84.36
CA ASP A 136 13.83 29.88 -84.17
C ASP A 136 14.72 28.82 -83.46
N LYS A 137 16.02 28.79 -83.82
CA LYS A 137 16.99 27.92 -83.16
C LYS A 137 17.21 28.27 -81.69
N VAL A 138 17.26 29.54 -81.36
CA VAL A 138 17.34 30.02 -80.00
C VAL A 138 16.11 29.58 -79.18
N ARG A 139 14.89 29.74 -79.74
CA ARG A 139 13.65 29.25 -79.10
C ARG A 139 13.63 27.76 -78.84
N GLU A 140 14.07 26.97 -79.88
CA GLU A 140 14.15 25.46 -79.70
C GLU A 140 15.09 25.12 -78.57
N ILE A 141 16.29 25.69 -78.52
CA ILE A 141 17.28 25.37 -77.44
C ILE A 141 16.81 25.93 -76.08
N GLU A 142 16.14 27.09 -76.07
CA GLU A 142 15.56 27.64 -74.87
C GLU A 142 14.48 26.70 -74.26
N LEU A 143 13.58 26.17 -75.08
CA LEU A 143 12.58 25.20 -74.67
C LEU A 143 13.24 23.93 -74.15
N ALA A 144 14.23 23.40 -74.88
CA ALA A 144 14.98 22.19 -74.45
C ALA A 144 15.73 22.40 -73.13
N ASN A 145 16.27 23.59 -72.90
CA ASN A 145 16.92 23.97 -71.65
C ASN A 145 15.93 24.09 -70.50
N ARG A 146 14.73 24.66 -70.74
CA ARG A 146 13.66 24.74 -69.75
C ARG A 146 13.14 23.38 -69.35
N VAL A 147 12.93 22.44 -70.28
CA VAL A 147 12.56 21.04 -70.00
C VAL A 147 13.64 20.37 -69.15
N ALA A 148 14.91 20.49 -69.52
CA ALA A 148 16.01 19.91 -68.76
C ALA A 148 16.16 20.45 -67.35
N ALA A 149 15.86 21.76 -67.14
CA ALA A 149 15.83 22.37 -65.80
C ALA A 149 14.72 21.80 -64.95
N LEU A 150 13.49 21.64 -65.48
CA LEU A 150 12.38 21.02 -64.77
C LEU A 150 12.64 19.54 -64.42
N GLU A 151 13.25 18.78 -65.36
CA GLU A 151 13.68 17.42 -65.07
C GLU A 151 14.67 17.35 -63.90
N TYR A 152 15.64 18.26 -63.90
CA TYR A 152 16.63 18.35 -62.83
C TYR A 152 15.99 18.71 -61.47
N GLU A 153 15.10 19.72 -61.44
CA GLU A 153 14.35 20.10 -60.26
C GLU A 153 13.52 18.96 -59.70
N GLY A 154 12.78 18.25 -60.56
CA GLY A 154 12.02 17.06 -60.18
C GLY A 154 12.90 15.95 -59.61
N MET A 155 14.12 15.75 -60.12
CA MET A 155 15.07 14.78 -59.55
C MET A 155 15.58 15.22 -58.15
N VAL A 156 15.80 16.55 -57.96
CA VAL A 156 16.18 17.09 -56.62
C VAL A 156 15.07 16.85 -55.60
N GLU A 157 13.81 17.16 -55.97
CA GLU A 157 12.66 16.92 -55.09
C GLU A 157 12.52 15.43 -54.78
N ASN A 158 12.56 14.55 -55.74
CA ASN A 158 12.52 13.12 -55.54
C ASN A 158 13.63 12.61 -54.60
N LEU A 159 14.83 13.18 -54.67
CA LEU A 159 15.90 12.83 -53.72
C LEU A 159 15.59 13.29 -52.32
N ARG A 160 15.10 14.51 -52.16
CA ARG A 160 14.69 15.05 -50.84
C ARG A 160 13.58 14.24 -50.19
N ASP A 161 12.54 13.91 -50.97
CA ASP A 161 11.42 13.14 -50.49
C ASP A 161 11.87 11.70 -50.06
N ARG A 162 12.77 11.12 -50.83
CA ARG A 162 13.34 9.80 -50.47
C ARG A 162 14.20 9.88 -49.20
N GLU A 163 15.00 10.97 -49.04
CA GLU A 163 15.78 11.17 -47.82
C GLU A 163 14.89 11.39 -46.62
N ALA A 164 13.81 12.15 -46.74
CA ALA A 164 12.83 12.40 -45.67
C ALA A 164 12.09 11.13 -45.28
N THR A 165 11.59 10.39 -46.27
CA THR A 165 10.93 9.07 -46.05
C THR A 165 11.86 8.10 -45.35
N ALA A 166 13.10 8.01 -45.82
CA ALA A 166 14.11 7.13 -45.26
C ALA A 166 14.45 7.50 -43.79
N ALA A 167 14.53 8.79 -43.48
CA ALA A 167 14.75 9.24 -42.11
C ALA A 167 13.59 8.88 -41.19
N ALA A 168 12.34 8.97 -41.66
CA ALA A 168 11.16 8.55 -40.91
C ALA A 168 11.12 7.03 -40.69
N GLU A 169 11.42 6.22 -41.75
CA GLU A 169 11.51 4.76 -41.64
C GLU A 169 12.57 4.33 -40.62
N GLN A 170 13.75 4.95 -40.64
CA GLN A 170 14.82 4.69 -39.66
C GLN A 170 14.43 5.07 -38.24
N ALA A 171 13.78 6.24 -38.09
CA ALA A 171 13.31 6.69 -36.77
C ALA A 171 12.30 5.70 -36.17
N THR A 172 11.37 5.21 -36.98
CA THR A 172 10.39 4.20 -36.57
C THR A 172 11.09 2.90 -36.15
N ALA A 173 12.02 2.38 -36.96
CA ALA A 173 12.75 1.17 -36.64
C ALA A 173 13.62 1.30 -35.37
N ARG A 174 14.21 2.47 -35.13
CA ARG A 174 14.94 2.75 -33.89
C ARG A 174 14.02 2.78 -32.67
N LEU A 175 12.83 3.38 -32.80
CA LEU A 175 11.81 3.38 -31.74
C LEU A 175 11.34 1.95 -31.41
N GLU A 176 11.10 1.11 -32.41
CA GLU A 176 10.76 -0.30 -32.20
C GLU A 176 11.84 -1.04 -31.41
N ILE A 177 13.12 -0.83 -31.75
CA ILE A 177 14.25 -1.40 -31.02
C ILE A 177 14.29 -0.90 -29.58
N GLU A 178 13.99 0.37 -29.34
CA GLU A 178 13.96 0.95 -28.00
C GLU A 178 12.83 0.36 -27.15
N ILE A 179 11.63 0.23 -27.71
CA ILE A 179 10.50 -0.45 -27.06
C ILE A 179 10.90 -1.89 -26.69
N PHE A 180 11.47 -2.61 -27.64
CA PHE A 180 11.89 -3.97 -27.41
C PHE A 180 12.99 -4.10 -26.34
N ARG A 181 13.90 -3.13 -26.28
CA ARG A 181 14.92 -3.07 -25.22
C ARG A 181 14.29 -2.87 -23.83
N LYS A 182 13.26 -2.02 -23.71
CA LYS A 182 12.52 -1.85 -22.46
C LYS A 182 11.81 -3.13 -22.02
N THR A 183 11.22 -3.86 -22.96
CA THR A 183 10.62 -5.17 -22.69
C THR A 183 11.66 -6.18 -22.18
N LEU A 184 12.85 -6.18 -22.77
CA LEU A 184 13.95 -7.05 -22.33
C LEU A 184 14.44 -6.68 -20.92
N GLU A 185 14.55 -5.39 -20.60
CA GLU A 185 14.92 -4.90 -19.26
C GLU A 185 13.87 -5.27 -18.20
N GLU A 186 12.59 -5.25 -18.56
CA GLU A 186 11.52 -5.70 -17.69
C GLU A 186 11.62 -7.21 -17.42
N LYS A 187 11.84 -8.02 -18.44
CA LYS A 187 12.05 -9.47 -18.29
C LYS A 187 13.30 -9.79 -17.47
N ARG A 188 14.36 -9.01 -17.61
CA ARG A 188 15.55 -9.14 -16.78
C ARG A 188 15.24 -8.89 -15.31
N ARG A 189 14.52 -7.79 -15.00
CA ARG A 189 14.09 -7.49 -13.61
C ARG A 189 13.24 -8.62 -13.05
N GLN A 190 12.26 -9.13 -13.82
CA GLN A 190 11.45 -10.27 -13.40
C GLN A 190 12.30 -11.51 -13.08
N LEU A 191 13.35 -11.77 -13.85
CA LEU A 191 14.29 -12.88 -13.60
C LEU A 191 15.15 -12.63 -12.35
N ASP A 192 15.59 -11.41 -12.13
CA ASP A 192 16.38 -11.03 -10.94
C ASP A 192 15.51 -11.08 -9.66
N ASP A 193 14.28 -10.58 -9.73
CA ASP A 193 13.30 -10.58 -8.63
C ASP A 193 12.78 -12.00 -8.32
N ALA A 194 12.85 -12.92 -9.28
CA ALA A 194 12.49 -14.33 -9.07
C ALA A 194 13.47 -15.09 -8.16
N ARG A 195 14.57 -14.48 -7.77
CA ARG A 195 15.41 -14.94 -6.66
C ARG A 195 14.76 -14.51 -5.36
N ILE A 196 13.92 -15.39 -4.81
CA ILE A 196 13.16 -15.08 -3.61
C ILE A 196 14.11 -14.90 -2.43
N ALA A 197 14.31 -13.65 -2.04
CA ALA A 197 15.18 -13.25 -0.94
C ALA A 197 14.45 -12.34 0.04
N SER A 198 14.94 -12.25 1.28
CA SER A 198 14.35 -11.35 2.27
C SER A 198 14.60 -9.88 1.88
N PRO A 199 13.58 -9.02 1.83
CA PRO A 199 13.75 -7.59 1.55
C PRO A 199 14.38 -6.83 2.72
N ARG A 200 14.34 -7.41 3.94
CA ARG A 200 14.79 -6.79 5.19
C ARG A 200 15.23 -7.83 6.22
N ASP A 201 15.84 -7.34 7.30
CA ASP A 201 16.11 -8.17 8.48
C ASP A 201 14.81 -8.47 9.23
N GLY A 202 14.64 -9.71 9.67
CA GLY A 202 13.42 -10.13 10.37
C GLY A 202 13.40 -11.61 10.70
N VAL A 203 12.19 -12.10 10.99
CA VAL A 203 11.91 -13.53 11.22
C VAL A 203 10.85 -13.98 10.21
N LEU A 204 11.06 -15.14 9.61
CA LEU A 204 10.08 -15.77 8.73
C LEU A 204 8.88 -16.25 9.55
N THR A 205 7.70 -15.70 9.31
CA THR A 205 6.44 -16.16 9.92
C THR A 205 5.70 -17.17 9.05
N PHE A 206 5.91 -17.07 7.75
CA PHE A 206 5.38 -18.01 6.77
C PHE A 206 6.40 -18.27 5.67
N VAL A 207 6.50 -19.52 5.20
CA VAL A 207 7.25 -19.91 4.00
C VAL A 207 6.57 -21.11 3.35
N LEU A 208 6.46 -21.09 2.03
CA LEU A 208 5.95 -22.23 1.28
C LEU A 208 6.98 -23.37 1.33
N SER A 209 6.60 -24.51 1.89
CA SER A 209 7.51 -25.63 2.18
C SER A 209 7.39 -26.84 1.25
N GLU A 210 6.39 -26.88 0.39
CA GLU A 210 6.11 -28.03 -0.48
C GLU A 210 6.95 -27.98 -1.76
N VAL A 211 8.11 -28.63 -1.73
CA VAL A 211 9.01 -28.78 -2.90
C VAL A 211 8.28 -29.50 -4.05
N GLY A 212 8.47 -29.02 -5.26
CA GLY A 212 7.81 -29.52 -6.46
C GLY A 212 6.50 -28.82 -6.81
N THR A 213 5.95 -27.99 -5.93
CA THR A 213 4.72 -27.21 -6.17
C THR A 213 4.94 -26.17 -7.24
N LEU A 214 3.97 -26.02 -8.14
CA LEU A 214 3.93 -24.95 -9.14
C LEU A 214 3.37 -23.68 -8.49
N ILE A 215 4.16 -22.63 -8.44
CA ILE A 215 3.82 -21.32 -7.86
C ILE A 215 3.40 -20.39 -9.01
N GLY A 216 2.24 -19.77 -8.89
CA GLY A 216 1.78 -18.75 -9.84
C GLY A 216 2.45 -17.39 -9.60
N ALA A 217 2.52 -16.55 -10.63
CA ALA A 217 2.92 -15.16 -10.47
C ALA A 217 1.94 -14.43 -9.52
N GLY A 218 2.47 -13.63 -8.58
CA GLY A 218 1.69 -12.94 -7.54
C GLY A 218 1.30 -13.80 -6.33
N SER A 219 1.59 -15.10 -6.33
CA SER A 219 1.32 -15.98 -5.18
C SER A 219 2.28 -15.67 -4.03
N GLN A 220 1.75 -15.63 -2.81
CA GLN A 220 2.54 -15.48 -1.59
C GLN A 220 3.45 -16.69 -1.39
N VAL A 221 4.74 -16.46 -1.20
CA VAL A 221 5.75 -17.51 -1.02
C VAL A 221 6.42 -17.46 0.35
N ALA A 222 6.50 -16.28 0.95
CA ALA A 222 7.04 -16.11 2.29
C ALA A 222 6.47 -14.84 2.95
N THR A 223 6.60 -14.75 4.27
CA THR A 223 6.31 -13.53 5.04
C THR A 223 7.41 -13.32 6.05
N VAL A 224 7.96 -12.09 6.06
CA VAL A 224 8.98 -11.65 7.00
C VAL A 224 8.38 -10.63 7.95
N SER A 225 8.52 -10.86 9.25
CA SER A 225 8.01 -9.97 10.30
C SER A 225 9.12 -9.43 11.17
N ASP A 226 8.89 -8.27 11.78
CA ASP A 226 9.81 -7.70 12.77
C ASP A 226 9.66 -8.45 14.11
N PRO A 227 10.72 -9.09 14.61
CA PRO A 227 10.65 -9.85 15.86
C PRO A 227 10.75 -9.00 17.13
N LYS A 228 11.06 -7.70 17.01
CA LYS A 228 11.36 -6.82 18.14
C LYS A 228 10.27 -5.81 18.43
N HIS A 229 9.54 -5.38 17.42
CA HIS A 229 8.55 -4.35 17.57
C HIS A 229 7.15 -4.94 17.34
N PHE A 230 6.30 -4.80 18.35
CA PHE A 230 4.92 -5.25 18.31
C PHE A 230 3.97 -4.07 18.47
N ARG A 231 2.77 -4.23 17.97
CA ARG A 231 1.63 -3.35 18.21
C ARG A 231 0.42 -4.20 18.54
N ILE A 232 -0.56 -3.62 19.18
CA ILE A 232 -1.82 -4.32 19.43
C ILE A 232 -2.82 -3.91 18.36
N GLN A 233 -3.36 -4.89 17.66
CA GLN A 233 -4.53 -4.71 16.82
C GLN A 233 -5.75 -5.02 17.67
N ALA A 234 -6.66 -4.06 17.86
CA ALA A 234 -7.83 -4.24 18.69
C ALA A 234 -9.10 -3.90 17.93
N ASP A 235 -10.16 -4.60 18.25
CA ASP A 235 -11.48 -4.44 17.67
C ASP A 235 -12.46 -3.98 18.77
N ILE A 236 -13.18 -2.88 18.51
CA ILE A 236 -14.16 -2.28 19.40
C ILE A 236 -15.52 -2.19 18.70
N ALA A 237 -16.63 -2.34 19.43
CA ALA A 237 -17.95 -2.16 18.85
C ALA A 237 -18.14 -0.71 18.33
N ASP A 238 -18.83 -0.58 17.20
CA ASP A 238 -19.03 0.69 16.47
C ASP A 238 -19.65 1.78 17.35
N ASP A 239 -20.59 1.42 18.24
CA ASP A 239 -21.22 2.34 19.17
C ASP A 239 -20.22 3.08 20.09
N TYR A 240 -19.09 2.46 20.39
CA TYR A 240 -18.03 3.03 21.22
C TYR A 240 -16.91 3.67 20.39
N ALA A 241 -16.83 3.37 19.11
CA ALA A 241 -15.77 3.85 18.23
C ALA A 241 -15.77 5.37 18.07
N GLN A 242 -16.94 6.01 18.15
CA GLN A 242 -17.07 7.47 18.06
C GLN A 242 -16.37 8.21 19.22
N ARG A 243 -16.13 7.51 20.33
CA ARG A 243 -15.43 8.06 21.51
C ARG A 243 -13.92 7.85 21.46
N LEU A 244 -13.43 7.10 20.45
CA LEU A 244 -12.01 6.83 20.23
C LEU A 244 -11.34 8.00 19.50
N SER A 245 -10.16 8.36 19.95
CA SER A 245 -9.29 9.32 19.25
C SER A 245 -7.86 8.82 19.14
N VAL A 246 -7.22 9.16 18.06
CA VAL A 246 -5.78 8.93 17.89
C VAL A 246 -5.05 9.75 18.95
N GLY A 247 -4.05 9.13 19.59
CA GLY A 247 -3.35 9.72 20.73
C GLY A 247 -3.96 9.40 22.09
N ALA A 248 -5.14 8.74 22.15
CA ALA A 248 -5.74 8.32 23.42
C ALA A 248 -4.83 7.29 24.13
N LYS A 249 -4.74 7.44 25.46
CA LYS A 249 -4.02 6.47 26.29
C LYS A 249 -4.79 5.15 26.33
N ALA A 250 -4.07 4.06 26.26
CA ALA A 250 -4.62 2.71 26.37
C ALA A 250 -3.80 1.89 27.37
N VAL A 251 -4.47 1.00 28.07
CA VAL A 251 -3.86 0.01 28.95
C VAL A 251 -4.16 -1.35 28.35
N VAL A 252 -3.12 -2.10 28.05
CA VAL A 252 -3.19 -3.47 27.53
C VAL A 252 -2.97 -4.41 28.68
N ASN A 253 -3.92 -5.31 28.91
CA ASN A 253 -3.82 -6.35 29.94
C ASN A 253 -3.51 -7.70 29.27
N LEU A 254 -2.34 -8.24 29.59
CA LEU A 254 -1.87 -9.56 29.16
C LEU A 254 -1.65 -10.41 30.43
N ASP A 255 -2.52 -11.37 30.70
CA ASP A 255 -2.40 -12.32 31.83
C ASP A 255 -2.12 -11.64 33.19
N GLY A 256 -2.76 -10.46 33.42
CA GLY A 256 -2.59 -9.69 34.66
C GLY A 256 -1.43 -8.69 34.63
N ARG A 257 -0.60 -8.68 33.60
CA ARG A 257 0.43 -7.65 33.36
C ARG A 257 -0.19 -6.48 32.61
N ARG A 258 0.02 -5.29 33.12
CA ARG A 258 -0.45 -4.04 32.52
C ARG A 258 0.68 -3.43 31.70
N ILE A 259 0.38 -3.08 30.47
CA ILE A 259 1.29 -2.46 29.53
C ILE A 259 0.63 -1.17 29.07
N GLU A 260 1.32 -0.05 29.23
CA GLU A 260 0.83 1.23 28.74
C GLU A 260 1.07 1.37 27.23
N GLY A 261 0.11 1.95 26.53
CA GLY A 261 0.19 2.21 25.12
C GLY A 261 -0.60 3.43 24.69
N THR A 262 -0.52 3.75 23.43
CA THR A 262 -1.23 4.88 22.83
C THR A 262 -1.91 4.46 21.54
N VAL A 263 -3.14 4.88 21.31
CA VAL A 263 -3.86 4.64 20.05
C VAL A 263 -3.14 5.39 18.93
N THR A 264 -2.57 4.63 17.99
CA THR A 264 -1.77 5.19 16.86
C THR A 264 -2.60 5.37 15.60
N ASN A 265 -3.57 4.50 15.37
CA ASN A 265 -4.41 4.54 14.19
C ASN A 265 -5.78 3.95 14.48
N ILE A 266 -6.82 4.45 13.79
CA ILE A 266 -8.19 3.96 13.84
C ILE A 266 -8.65 3.77 12.40
N THR A 267 -9.14 2.58 12.07
CA THR A 267 -9.67 2.29 10.72
C THR A 267 -11.03 2.98 10.58
N PRO A 268 -11.24 3.86 9.58
CA PRO A 268 -12.46 4.66 9.49
C PRO A 268 -13.72 3.86 9.12
N ALA A 269 -13.58 2.61 8.67
CA ALA A 269 -14.67 1.76 8.24
C ALA A 269 -14.97 0.67 9.26
N ALA A 270 -16.21 0.60 9.72
CA ALA A 270 -16.71 -0.53 10.50
C ALA A 270 -16.90 -1.76 9.59
N LYS A 271 -16.44 -2.92 10.05
CA LYS A 271 -16.72 -4.22 9.43
C LYS A 271 -17.42 -5.11 10.45
N ASN A 272 -18.58 -5.65 10.09
CA ASN A 272 -19.37 -6.53 10.98
C ASN A 272 -19.71 -5.89 12.35
N GLY A 273 -19.98 -4.58 12.39
CA GLY A 273 -20.32 -3.87 13.63
C GLY A 273 -19.13 -3.57 14.55
N VAL A 274 -17.91 -3.76 14.08
CA VAL A 274 -16.69 -3.43 14.85
C VAL A 274 -15.78 -2.52 14.07
N VAL A 275 -15.10 -1.63 14.79
CA VAL A 275 -14.06 -0.73 14.29
C VAL A 275 -12.71 -1.22 14.77
N ARG A 276 -11.77 -1.34 13.86
CA ARG A 276 -10.40 -1.76 14.15
C ARG A 276 -9.52 -0.55 14.45
N PHE A 277 -8.71 -0.67 15.48
CA PHE A 277 -7.71 0.33 15.82
C PHE A 277 -6.40 -0.31 16.26
N TYR A 278 -5.34 0.47 16.29
CA TYR A 278 -4.00 0.00 16.66
C TYR A 278 -3.47 0.77 17.85
N VAL A 279 -2.87 0.04 18.79
CA VAL A 279 -2.19 0.61 19.95
C VAL A 279 -0.69 0.37 19.81
N GLY A 280 0.07 1.44 19.79
CA GLY A 280 1.52 1.42 19.86
C GLY A 280 1.98 1.24 21.31
N LEU A 281 2.97 0.38 21.50
CA LEU A 281 3.61 0.09 22.79
C LEU A 281 4.99 0.78 22.85
N SER A 282 5.48 1.06 24.05
CA SER A 282 6.85 1.53 24.21
C SER A 282 7.86 0.39 23.97
N ALA A 283 9.05 0.73 23.45
CA ALA A 283 10.05 -0.26 23.06
C ALA A 283 10.49 -1.17 24.21
N ASP A 284 10.53 -0.67 25.43
CA ASP A 284 10.97 -1.41 26.62
C ASP A 284 9.99 -2.51 27.06
N GLU A 285 8.74 -2.46 26.60
CA GLU A 285 7.69 -3.38 27.02
C GLU A 285 7.44 -4.52 26.03
N THR A 286 8.06 -4.46 24.85
CA THR A 286 7.84 -5.44 23.77
C THR A 286 8.65 -6.72 23.91
N TYR A 287 9.65 -6.79 24.80
CA TYR A 287 10.59 -7.91 24.92
C TYR A 287 9.97 -9.27 25.30
N ALA A 288 8.77 -9.31 25.85
CA ALA A 288 8.10 -10.55 26.26
C ALA A 288 6.88 -10.89 25.41
N LEU A 289 6.62 -10.11 24.36
CA LEU A 289 5.45 -10.32 23.54
C LEU A 289 5.74 -11.32 22.41
N ARG A 290 4.71 -12.06 22.03
CA ARG A 290 4.70 -12.93 20.86
C ARG A 290 3.50 -12.58 20.00
N SER A 291 3.67 -12.64 18.69
CA SER A 291 2.55 -12.51 17.75
C SER A 291 1.47 -13.55 18.01
N GLY A 292 0.21 -13.16 17.85
CA GLY A 292 -0.94 -14.04 18.05
C GLY A 292 -1.47 -14.09 19.48
N LEU A 293 -0.82 -13.43 20.47
CA LEU A 293 -1.34 -13.39 21.84
C LEU A 293 -2.60 -12.52 21.92
N LYS A 294 -3.66 -13.05 22.51
CA LYS A 294 -4.90 -12.31 22.78
C LYS A 294 -4.76 -11.47 24.04
N VAL A 295 -5.19 -10.23 23.96
CA VAL A 295 -5.09 -9.25 25.05
C VAL A 295 -6.40 -8.48 25.20
N SER A 296 -6.65 -8.00 26.42
CA SER A 296 -7.72 -7.03 26.66
C SER A 296 -7.16 -5.62 26.65
N VAL A 297 -7.77 -4.75 25.87
CA VAL A 297 -7.34 -3.36 25.72
C VAL A 297 -8.38 -2.45 26.34
N TYR A 298 -7.95 -1.58 27.24
CA TYR A 298 -8.80 -0.55 27.87
C TYR A 298 -8.34 0.81 27.36
N VAL A 299 -9.16 1.43 26.50
CA VAL A 299 -8.85 2.77 25.95
C VAL A 299 -9.53 3.83 26.79
N LEU A 300 -8.75 4.83 27.21
CA LEU A 300 -9.26 5.97 27.95
C LEU A 300 -10.05 6.87 26.99
N THR A 301 -11.38 6.88 27.14
CA THR A 301 -12.27 7.64 26.25
C THR A 301 -12.70 8.97 26.84
N ALA A 302 -12.71 9.12 28.14
CA ALA A 302 -12.99 10.40 28.81
C ALA A 302 -12.36 10.45 30.20
N LEU A 303 -11.95 11.64 30.59
CA LEU A 303 -11.56 11.98 31.96
C LEU A 303 -12.63 12.89 32.57
N ARG A 304 -13.28 12.44 33.63
CA ARG A 304 -14.28 13.23 34.37
C ARG A 304 -13.67 13.67 35.68
N ASN A 305 -13.38 14.95 35.78
CA ASN A 305 -12.86 15.55 37.00
C ASN A 305 -14.03 15.96 37.91
N GLU A 306 -13.88 15.75 39.21
CA GLU A 306 -14.85 16.19 40.25
C GLU A 306 -16.29 15.66 40.07
N CYS A 307 -16.47 14.49 39.48
CA CYS A 307 -17.79 13.85 39.40
C CYS A 307 -18.10 13.06 40.68
N VAL A 308 -19.40 12.86 40.93
CA VAL A 308 -19.85 11.92 41.94
C VAL A 308 -19.58 10.52 41.48
N ARG A 309 -18.98 9.70 42.33
CA ARG A 309 -18.56 8.35 41.95
C ARG A 309 -18.80 7.34 43.06
N ILE A 310 -18.91 6.07 42.66
CA ILE A 310 -19.00 4.93 43.55
C ILE A 310 -18.00 3.88 43.15
N PRO A 311 -17.49 3.05 44.10
CA PRO A 311 -16.58 1.96 43.75
C PRO A 311 -17.22 1.00 42.75
N PHE A 312 -16.40 0.55 41.78
CA PHE A 312 -16.83 -0.45 40.79
C PHE A 312 -17.18 -1.81 41.46
N GLY A 313 -18.19 -2.48 40.95
CA GLY A 313 -18.63 -3.76 41.46
C GLY A 313 -19.55 -4.52 40.51
N ASN A 314 -19.93 -5.73 40.90
CA ASN A 314 -20.77 -6.63 40.09
C ASN A 314 -22.20 -6.10 39.82
N TYR A 315 -22.58 -4.98 40.38
CA TYR A 315 -23.85 -4.29 40.14
C TYR A 315 -23.88 -3.58 38.77
N TYR A 316 -22.70 -3.20 38.26
CA TYR A 316 -22.59 -2.38 37.04
C TYR A 316 -22.51 -3.24 35.78
N HIS A 317 -23.44 -2.98 34.85
CA HIS A 317 -23.54 -3.69 33.56
C HIS A 317 -23.54 -2.72 32.34
N GLY A 318 -23.15 -1.46 32.55
CA GLY A 318 -23.13 -0.42 31.53
C GLY A 318 -23.82 0.89 31.97
N GLU A 319 -23.82 1.90 31.11
CA GLU A 319 -24.50 3.18 31.37
C GLU A 319 -26.02 2.96 31.41
N GLY A 320 -26.72 3.53 32.44
CA GLY A 320 -28.15 3.36 32.52
C GLY A 320 -28.76 3.71 33.87
N LEU A 321 -30.05 3.37 34.02
CA LEU A 321 -30.81 3.55 35.26
C LEU A 321 -30.73 2.27 36.09
N TYR A 322 -30.35 2.40 37.33
CA TYR A 322 -30.18 1.33 38.29
C TYR A 322 -31.02 1.55 39.55
N GLU A 323 -31.58 0.52 40.10
CA GLU A 323 -32.20 0.52 41.41
C GLU A 323 -31.17 0.10 42.46
N MET A 324 -30.68 1.04 43.23
CA MET A 324 -29.66 0.81 44.25
C MET A 324 -30.23 1.04 45.66
N TYR A 325 -29.61 0.38 46.64
CA TYR A 325 -29.96 0.54 48.02
C TYR A 325 -28.98 1.45 48.75
N VAL A 326 -29.49 2.55 49.28
CA VAL A 326 -28.71 3.54 50.04
C VAL A 326 -28.97 3.32 51.54
N ARG A 327 -27.90 3.31 52.34
CA ARG A 327 -27.98 3.14 53.79
C ARG A 327 -28.38 4.46 54.45
N ARG A 328 -29.43 4.41 55.26
CA ARG A 328 -29.83 5.50 56.16
C ARG A 328 -29.96 4.93 57.56
N GLY A 329 -28.88 5.10 58.36
CA GLY A 329 -28.78 4.48 59.68
C GLY A 329 -28.88 2.96 59.64
N SER A 330 -29.90 2.37 60.33
CA SER A 330 -30.18 0.93 60.35
C SER A 330 -31.12 0.45 59.24
N THR A 331 -31.32 1.26 58.18
CA THR A 331 -32.26 0.90 57.09
C THR A 331 -31.64 1.12 55.74
N LEU A 332 -31.90 0.21 54.81
CA LEU A 332 -31.62 0.39 53.38
C LEU A 332 -32.86 0.93 52.69
N VAL A 333 -32.70 1.97 51.89
CA VAL A 333 -33.78 2.60 51.11
C VAL A 333 -33.45 2.43 49.65
N ARG A 334 -34.37 1.84 48.86
CA ARG A 334 -34.24 1.71 47.41
C ARG A 334 -34.40 3.08 46.78
N ARG A 335 -33.45 3.41 45.89
CA ARG A 335 -33.43 4.65 45.11
C ARG A 335 -33.04 4.33 43.66
N GLU A 336 -33.65 5.06 42.75
CA GLU A 336 -33.25 5.06 41.36
C GLU A 336 -32.03 5.95 41.17
N VAL A 337 -30.98 5.41 40.56
CA VAL A 337 -29.69 6.03 40.36
C VAL A 337 -29.32 5.91 38.88
N ARG A 338 -28.97 7.03 38.30
CA ARG A 338 -28.44 7.02 36.92
C ARG A 338 -26.92 6.96 36.95
N LEU A 339 -26.39 5.84 36.45
CA LEU A 339 -24.97 5.62 36.35
C LEU A 339 -24.48 5.97 34.94
N GLY A 340 -23.33 6.60 34.88
CA GLY A 340 -22.61 6.97 33.66
C GLY A 340 -21.51 5.98 33.33
N GLY A 341 -20.44 6.44 32.70
CA GLY A 341 -19.28 5.64 32.34
C GLY A 341 -18.53 5.09 33.54
N SER A 342 -17.83 4.01 33.36
CA SER A 342 -16.99 3.39 34.36
C SER A 342 -15.52 3.38 33.97
N GLY A 343 -14.69 3.54 35.00
CA GLY A 343 -13.28 3.19 34.92
C GLY A 343 -13.03 1.84 35.59
N GLU A 344 -11.78 1.57 35.87
CA GLU A 344 -11.37 0.33 36.52
C GLU A 344 -11.82 0.24 38.00
N SER A 345 -11.76 1.36 38.71
CA SER A 345 -12.01 1.38 40.14
C SER A 345 -13.33 2.07 40.55
N PHE A 346 -13.86 2.92 39.69
CA PHE A 346 -15.03 3.75 40.00
C PHE A 346 -16.00 3.82 38.82
N VAL A 347 -17.28 4.04 39.17
CA VAL A 347 -18.38 4.32 38.24
C VAL A 347 -18.88 5.74 38.49
N GLU A 348 -19.07 6.50 37.43
CA GLU A 348 -19.66 7.84 37.46
C GLU A 348 -21.14 7.76 37.88
N VAL A 349 -21.55 8.62 38.78
CA VAL A 349 -22.96 8.81 39.16
C VAL A 349 -23.47 10.08 38.56
N MET A 350 -24.38 9.97 37.59
CA MET A 350 -24.97 11.15 36.93
C MET A 350 -26.08 11.81 37.79
N SER A 351 -26.86 10.99 38.50
CA SER A 351 -27.91 11.48 39.41
C SER A 351 -28.36 10.38 40.37
N GLY A 352 -29.00 10.80 41.49
CA GLY A 352 -29.64 9.87 42.42
C GLY A 352 -28.84 9.56 43.70
N LEU A 353 -27.55 9.93 43.79
CA LEU A 353 -26.74 9.78 45.00
C LEU A 353 -26.02 11.09 45.33
N GLU A 354 -25.77 11.29 46.62
CA GLU A 354 -25.04 12.45 47.15
C GLU A 354 -23.72 12.01 47.81
N PRO A 355 -22.67 12.84 47.73
CA PRO A 355 -21.40 12.53 48.37
C PRO A 355 -21.56 12.31 49.88
N GLY A 356 -20.94 11.27 50.41
CA GLY A 356 -21.04 10.87 51.82
C GLY A 356 -22.08 9.78 52.10
N GLU A 357 -22.95 9.45 51.15
CA GLU A 357 -23.89 8.33 51.29
C GLU A 357 -23.16 6.99 51.14
N GLU A 358 -23.71 5.94 51.75
CA GLU A 358 -23.24 4.57 51.61
C GLU A 358 -24.24 3.76 50.75
N VAL A 359 -23.76 3.09 49.73
CA VAL A 359 -24.58 2.29 48.81
C VAL A 359 -24.16 0.82 48.81
N VAL A 360 -25.09 -0.07 48.54
CA VAL A 360 -24.84 -1.51 48.41
C VAL A 360 -24.28 -1.77 47.02
N LEU A 361 -23.06 -2.37 46.93
CA LEU A 361 -22.32 -2.68 45.70
C LEU A 361 -22.53 -4.10 45.15
N GLN A 362 -23.55 -4.78 45.63
CA GLN A 362 -23.87 -6.13 45.20
C GLN A 362 -25.35 -6.27 44.88
N THR A 363 -25.68 -7.24 44.01
CA THR A 363 -27.08 -7.57 43.73
C THR A 363 -27.63 -8.32 44.95
N LEU A 364 -28.72 -7.82 45.52
CA LEU A 364 -29.41 -8.47 46.65
C LEU A 364 -30.21 -9.69 46.17
N ASP A 365 -30.41 -10.66 47.06
CA ASP A 365 -31.22 -11.86 46.83
C ASP A 365 -32.63 -11.52 46.34
N ALA A 366 -33.21 -12.39 45.53
CA ALA A 366 -34.53 -12.23 44.92
C ALA A 366 -35.62 -11.86 45.94
N ALA A 367 -35.50 -12.35 47.17
CA ALA A 367 -36.45 -12.08 48.27
C ALA A 367 -36.50 -10.57 48.68
N PHE A 368 -35.41 -9.83 48.48
CA PHE A 368 -35.29 -8.44 48.88
C PHE A 368 -35.33 -7.47 47.71
N ARG A 369 -35.22 -7.95 46.49
CA ARG A 369 -35.05 -7.15 45.25
C ARG A 369 -36.19 -6.16 44.99
N ASN A 370 -37.41 -6.46 45.47
CA ASN A 370 -38.59 -5.58 45.29
C ASN A 370 -38.99 -4.79 46.55
N SER A 371 -38.23 -4.85 47.63
CA SER A 371 -38.55 -4.17 48.88
C SER A 371 -38.13 -2.68 48.83
N LYS A 372 -39.08 -1.75 49.07
CA LYS A 372 -38.77 -0.34 49.15
C LYS A 372 -37.84 0.04 50.31
N LYS A 373 -37.91 -0.71 51.41
CA LYS A 373 -37.10 -0.51 52.62
C LYS A 373 -36.77 -1.86 53.27
N ILE A 374 -35.51 -2.04 53.65
CA ILE A 374 -35.01 -3.25 54.32
C ILE A 374 -34.36 -2.84 55.62
N LYS A 375 -34.67 -3.52 56.74
CA LYS A 375 -33.98 -3.28 58.02
C LYS A 375 -32.66 -4.05 58.06
N LEU A 376 -31.61 -3.38 58.51
CA LEU A 376 -30.33 -3.99 58.82
C LEU A 376 -30.40 -4.54 60.23
N LYS A 377 -29.82 -5.74 60.37
CA LYS A 377 -29.60 -6.38 61.69
C LYS A 377 -28.08 -6.42 61.87
N ASP A 378 -27.65 -5.95 63.00
CA ASP A 378 -26.24 -5.99 63.43
C ASP A 378 -25.77 -7.44 63.55
#